data_828e9288dd0cbb9420bdc100bbe72391
#
_entry.id   828e9288dd0cbb9420bdc100bbe72391
#
_cell.length_a   1.000
_cell.length_b   1.000
_cell.length_c   1.000
_cell.angle_alpha   90.00
_cell.angle_beta   90.00
_cell.angle_gamma   90.00
#
_symmetry.space_group_name_H-M   'P 1'
#
loop_
_entity.id
_entity.type
_entity.pdbx_description
1 polymer ?
#
loop_
_entity_poly.entity_id
_entity_poly.type
_entity_poly.pdbx_seq_one_letter_code
_entity_poly.pdbx_strand_id
1 'polypeptide(L)'
;PGHVDFTAEVERSLRVLDGAVAVFDAVAGVQPQSETVWRQATKYGVPRIAFINKFDRVGADFFRAIQTMRDRLGANAIAAQVPMGAESNFWGLIDLVTNTAWDFKEDAKGMIYPEPLDEIPAEFVEIAAEKREELLEAASDFSEDVMMAVLEGEEVDVETLKGALRAGVLAGQINPVFVGSAYKNKGIQELLDAVIDFLPSPLDVPEIDGVTPKGDEAVRHADVKEPFSALAFKIMTDPYVGKLTYIRVYSGQAEAGSYVYNSVKDNRERFGRILEMNANDRVDREECSAG
;
A
#
# COMPACT_ATOMS: atom_id res chain seq x y z
N PRO A 1 4.73 -13.19 5.81
CA PRO A 1 6.04 -12.85 5.26
C PRO A 1 6.77 -11.93 6.23
N GLY A 2 8.05 -12.13 6.47
CA GLY A 2 8.84 -11.42 7.49
C GLY A 2 9.75 -12.35 8.29
N HIS A 3 9.46 -13.65 8.28
CA HIS A 3 10.36 -14.66 8.85
C HIS A 3 11.45 -15.01 7.82
N VAL A 4 12.69 -15.19 8.30
CA VAL A 4 13.86 -15.44 7.45
C VAL A 4 13.67 -16.66 6.52
N ASP A 5 12.92 -17.67 6.98
CA ASP A 5 12.63 -18.89 6.20
C ASP A 5 11.77 -18.63 4.94
N PHE A 6 11.07 -17.49 4.86
CA PHE A 6 10.19 -17.13 3.74
C PHE A 6 10.78 -16.04 2.83
N THR A 7 12.09 -15.78 2.90
CA THR A 7 12.74 -14.73 2.12
C THR A 7 12.50 -14.87 0.61
N ALA A 8 12.56 -16.10 0.09
CA ALA A 8 12.34 -16.38 -1.33
C ALA A 8 10.89 -16.11 -1.77
N GLU A 9 9.91 -16.44 -0.93
CA GLU A 9 8.49 -16.15 -1.20
C GLU A 9 8.20 -14.66 -1.13
N VAL A 10 8.81 -13.95 -0.18
CA VAL A 10 8.71 -12.48 -0.07
C VAL A 10 9.30 -11.83 -1.33
N GLU A 11 10.48 -12.24 -1.76
CA GLU A 11 11.15 -11.69 -2.93
C GLU A 11 10.35 -11.92 -4.22
N ARG A 12 9.78 -13.12 -4.41
CA ARG A 12 8.88 -13.42 -5.53
C ARG A 12 7.62 -12.55 -5.51
N SER A 13 7.04 -12.32 -4.33
CA SER A 13 5.86 -11.46 -4.19
C SER A 13 6.19 -10.00 -4.48
N LEU A 14 7.31 -9.48 -3.95
CA LEU A 14 7.74 -8.10 -4.19
C LEU A 14 7.98 -7.79 -5.68
N ARG A 15 8.36 -8.80 -6.47
CA ARG A 15 8.57 -8.64 -7.92
C ARG A 15 7.28 -8.32 -8.69
N VAL A 16 6.12 -8.68 -8.15
CA VAL A 16 4.81 -8.49 -8.81
C VAL A 16 3.93 -7.46 -8.10
N LEU A 17 4.42 -6.84 -7.03
CA LEU A 17 3.69 -5.78 -6.32
C LEU A 17 3.96 -4.43 -6.96
N ASP A 18 2.90 -3.68 -7.18
CA ASP A 18 2.96 -2.29 -7.63
C ASP A 18 3.09 -1.32 -6.44
N GLY A 19 2.50 -1.67 -5.30
CA GLY A 19 2.59 -0.91 -4.06
C GLY A 19 2.43 -1.80 -2.83
N ALA A 20 2.76 -1.29 -1.65
CA ALA A 20 2.68 -2.04 -0.41
C ALA A 20 2.27 -1.18 0.79
N VAL A 21 1.57 -1.80 1.74
CA VAL A 21 1.37 -1.27 3.08
C VAL A 21 2.36 -1.94 4.02
N ALA A 22 3.30 -1.17 4.56
CA ALA A 22 4.27 -1.65 5.55
C ALA A 22 3.68 -1.53 6.96
N VAL A 23 3.44 -2.66 7.62
CA VAL A 23 2.81 -2.68 8.94
C VAL A 23 3.85 -2.82 10.04
N PHE A 24 3.83 -1.89 11.01
CA PHE A 24 4.72 -1.88 12.18
C PHE A 24 3.91 -1.99 13.47
N ASP A 25 4.53 -2.52 14.51
CA ASP A 25 3.94 -2.62 15.84
C ASP A 25 4.13 -1.30 16.60
N ALA A 26 3.06 -0.74 17.17
CA ALA A 26 3.10 0.55 17.87
C ALA A 26 3.99 0.56 19.12
N VAL A 27 4.24 -0.61 19.72
CA VAL A 27 5.11 -0.74 20.89
C VAL A 27 6.55 -1.01 20.50
N ALA A 28 6.77 -1.93 19.55
CA ALA A 28 8.11 -2.37 19.17
C ALA A 28 8.76 -1.48 18.10
N GLY A 29 7.97 -0.76 17.30
CA GLY A 29 8.48 -0.02 16.15
C GLY A 29 9.08 -0.93 15.09
N VAL A 30 10.18 -0.51 14.49
CA VAL A 30 10.92 -1.29 13.50
C VAL A 30 11.68 -2.44 14.16
N GLN A 31 11.45 -3.66 13.63
CA GLN A 31 12.12 -4.88 14.06
C GLN A 31 13.08 -5.40 12.96
N PRO A 32 14.05 -6.28 13.24
CA PRO A 32 15.01 -6.77 12.26
C PRO A 32 14.36 -7.38 11.01
N GLN A 33 13.22 -8.07 11.17
CA GLN A 33 12.46 -8.63 10.05
C GLN A 33 11.89 -7.53 9.16
N SER A 34 11.39 -6.45 9.76
CA SER A 34 10.87 -5.28 9.03
C SER A 34 11.97 -4.62 8.19
N GLU A 35 13.20 -4.51 8.73
CA GLU A 35 14.35 -3.95 7.99
C GLU A 35 14.67 -4.78 6.75
N THR A 36 14.66 -6.11 6.87
CA THR A 36 14.96 -7.00 5.75
C THR A 36 13.94 -6.84 4.62
N VAL A 37 12.65 -6.87 4.95
CA VAL A 37 11.56 -6.72 3.96
C VAL A 37 11.56 -5.31 3.36
N TRP A 38 11.83 -4.28 4.18
CA TRP A 38 11.92 -2.90 3.71
C TRP A 38 13.03 -2.71 2.68
N ARG A 39 14.23 -3.25 2.95
CA ARG A 39 15.36 -3.19 2.00
C ARG A 39 15.06 -3.93 0.70
N GLN A 40 14.40 -5.09 0.79
CA GLN A 40 13.97 -5.83 -0.40
C GLN A 40 12.95 -5.02 -1.22
N ALA A 41 11.94 -4.42 -0.59
CA ALA A 41 10.97 -3.57 -1.26
C ALA A 41 11.64 -2.35 -1.93
N THR A 42 12.65 -1.75 -1.28
CA THR A 42 13.46 -0.67 -1.87
C THR A 42 14.24 -1.15 -3.10
N LYS A 43 14.84 -2.35 -3.05
CA LYS A 43 15.56 -2.97 -4.18
C LYS A 43 14.65 -3.12 -5.41
N TYR A 44 13.38 -3.44 -5.21
CA TYR A 44 12.39 -3.61 -6.29
C TYR A 44 11.63 -2.33 -6.62
N GLY A 45 11.97 -1.21 -6.00
CA GLY A 45 11.32 0.08 -6.28
C GLY A 45 9.83 0.13 -5.89
N VAL A 46 9.38 -0.71 -4.95
CA VAL A 46 7.97 -0.79 -4.56
C VAL A 46 7.57 0.43 -3.70
N PRO A 47 6.68 1.31 -4.19
CA PRO A 47 6.11 2.41 -3.42
C PRO A 47 5.39 1.91 -2.16
N ARG A 48 5.46 2.67 -1.08
CA ARG A 48 4.94 2.21 0.21
C ARG A 48 4.33 3.32 1.03
N ILE A 49 3.20 3.00 1.66
CA ILE A 49 2.68 3.70 2.84
C ILE A 49 2.92 2.84 4.07
N ALA A 50 2.89 3.41 5.25
CA ALA A 50 3.12 2.69 6.50
C ALA A 50 1.89 2.73 7.41
N PHE A 51 1.68 1.67 8.18
CA PHE A 51 0.61 1.56 9.16
C PHE A 51 1.15 1.13 10.51
N ILE A 52 1.02 1.97 11.51
CA ILE A 52 1.39 1.67 12.89
C ILE A 52 0.19 1.00 13.55
N ASN A 53 0.27 -0.34 13.64
CA ASN A 53 -0.79 -1.22 14.13
C ASN A 53 -0.66 -1.51 15.64
N LYS A 54 -1.74 -2.00 16.22
CA LYS A 54 -1.85 -2.36 17.64
C LYS A 54 -1.70 -1.16 18.57
N PHE A 55 -2.21 -0.02 18.15
CA PHE A 55 -2.14 1.21 18.94
C PHE A 55 -3.01 1.15 20.23
N ASP A 56 -3.84 0.12 20.36
CA ASP A 56 -4.62 -0.23 21.55
C ASP A 56 -3.79 -0.93 22.66
N ARG A 57 -2.51 -1.26 22.43
CA ARG A 57 -1.65 -1.94 23.39
C ARG A 57 -0.96 -0.98 24.34
N VAL A 58 -0.72 -1.46 25.57
CA VAL A 58 0.06 -0.75 26.59
C VAL A 58 1.48 -0.48 26.07
N GLY A 59 1.94 0.77 26.16
CA GLY A 59 3.23 1.24 25.69
C GLY A 59 3.26 1.60 24.20
N ALA A 60 2.09 1.67 23.53
CA ALA A 60 1.98 2.14 22.15
C ALA A 60 2.35 3.62 22.05
N ASP A 61 3.22 3.95 21.08
CA ASP A 61 3.67 5.30 20.83
C ASP A 61 3.89 5.50 19.32
N PHE A 62 3.03 6.32 18.72
CA PHE A 62 3.00 6.56 17.28
C PHE A 62 4.25 7.29 16.78
N PHE A 63 4.61 8.39 17.43
CA PHE A 63 5.73 9.22 16.99
C PHE A 63 7.07 8.54 17.21
N ARG A 64 7.21 7.78 18.31
CA ARG A 64 8.38 6.93 18.52
C ARG A 64 8.49 5.86 17.43
N ALA A 65 7.38 5.24 17.02
CA ALA A 65 7.38 4.25 15.94
C ALA A 65 7.85 4.89 14.62
N ILE A 66 7.36 6.09 14.27
CA ILE A 66 7.83 6.89 13.11
C ILE A 66 9.33 7.16 13.25
N GLN A 67 9.81 7.59 14.42
CA GLN A 67 11.21 7.87 14.63
C GLN A 67 12.08 6.63 14.39
N THR A 68 11.63 5.44 14.81
CA THR A 68 12.37 4.19 14.50
C THR A 68 12.42 3.89 13.00
N MET A 69 11.43 4.31 12.21
CA MET A 69 11.49 4.18 10.74
C MET A 69 12.53 5.11 10.14
N ARG A 70 12.61 6.35 10.61
CA ARG A 70 13.62 7.31 10.19
C ARG A 70 15.03 6.82 10.53
N ASP A 71 15.26 6.40 11.78
CA ASP A 71 16.57 6.01 12.31
C ASP A 71 17.09 4.68 11.71
N ARG A 72 16.23 3.69 11.57
CA ARG A 72 16.66 2.32 11.23
C ARG A 72 16.48 1.97 9.76
N LEU A 73 15.49 2.57 9.09
CA LEU A 73 15.20 2.30 7.68
C LEU A 73 15.70 3.41 6.76
N GLY A 74 16.07 4.58 7.31
CA GLY A 74 16.36 5.77 6.52
C GLY A 74 15.15 6.25 5.72
N ALA A 75 13.93 5.91 6.19
CA ALA A 75 12.70 6.25 5.52
C ALA A 75 12.33 7.71 5.76
N ASN A 76 11.87 8.41 4.73
CA ASN A 76 11.21 9.70 4.89
C ASN A 76 9.76 9.46 5.36
N ALA A 77 9.64 9.00 6.61
CA ALA A 77 8.38 8.65 7.24
C ALA A 77 7.72 9.90 7.81
N ILE A 78 6.51 10.25 7.34
CA ILE A 78 5.79 11.46 7.68
C ILE A 78 4.42 11.08 8.22
N ALA A 79 4.03 11.67 9.36
CA ALA A 79 2.71 11.45 9.90
C ALA A 79 1.64 11.97 8.92
N ALA A 80 0.76 11.11 8.46
CA ALA A 80 -0.45 11.48 7.73
C ALA A 80 -1.64 11.65 8.68
N GLN A 81 -1.51 11.18 9.93
CA GLN A 81 -2.53 11.21 10.96
C GLN A 81 -1.92 11.52 12.32
N VAL A 82 -2.75 12.04 13.25
CA VAL A 82 -2.44 12.16 14.67
C VAL A 82 -3.44 11.33 15.45
N PRO A 83 -3.03 10.36 16.28
CA PRO A 83 -3.96 9.60 17.10
C PRO A 83 -4.55 10.44 18.23
N MET A 84 -5.83 10.27 18.54
CA MET A 84 -6.51 10.85 19.69
C MET A 84 -6.65 9.80 20.78
N GLY A 85 -5.98 10.04 21.91
CA GLY A 85 -5.78 9.04 22.95
C GLY A 85 -4.70 8.02 22.60
N ALA A 86 -4.50 7.04 23.48
CA ALA A 86 -3.55 5.95 23.27
C ALA A 86 -3.99 4.70 24.05
N GLU A 87 -3.47 3.54 23.72
CA GLU A 87 -3.73 2.28 24.42
C GLU A 87 -5.24 1.95 24.47
N SER A 88 -5.76 1.61 25.65
CA SER A 88 -7.19 1.36 25.83
C SER A 88 -8.07 2.60 25.60
N ASN A 89 -7.48 3.79 25.69
CA ASN A 89 -8.15 5.08 25.47
C ASN A 89 -7.92 5.65 24.05
N PHE A 90 -7.51 4.85 23.09
CA PHE A 90 -7.45 5.23 21.69
C PHE A 90 -8.87 5.31 21.12
N TRP A 91 -9.39 6.53 20.97
CA TRP A 91 -10.79 6.77 20.65
C TRP A 91 -11.02 7.43 19.28
N GLY A 92 -9.98 7.97 18.65
CA GLY A 92 -10.11 8.61 17.36
C GLY A 92 -8.77 8.96 16.73
N LEU A 93 -8.81 9.64 15.59
CA LEU A 93 -7.63 10.17 14.90
C LEU A 93 -7.95 11.48 14.21
N ILE A 94 -6.92 12.25 13.91
CA ILE A 94 -6.97 13.42 13.06
C ILE A 94 -6.27 13.09 11.76
N ASP A 95 -6.99 13.21 10.66
CA ASP A 95 -6.42 13.12 9.31
C ASP A 95 -5.78 14.47 8.97
N LEU A 96 -4.48 14.47 8.73
CA LEU A 96 -3.71 15.67 8.44
C LEU A 96 -3.83 16.12 6.98
N VAL A 97 -4.29 15.26 6.09
CA VAL A 97 -4.51 15.60 4.68
C VAL A 97 -5.79 16.41 4.51
N THR A 98 -6.86 15.95 5.13
CA THR A 98 -8.17 16.63 5.11
C THR A 98 -8.35 17.62 6.25
N ASN A 99 -7.45 17.62 7.23
CA ASN A 99 -7.52 18.38 8.48
C ASN A 99 -8.83 18.13 9.26
N THR A 100 -9.27 16.88 9.29
CA THR A 100 -10.53 16.44 9.91
C THR A 100 -10.25 15.49 11.05
N ALA A 101 -10.92 15.69 12.19
CA ALA A 101 -10.88 14.75 13.30
C ALA A 101 -12.01 13.72 13.19
N TRP A 102 -11.70 12.46 13.48
CA TRP A 102 -12.60 11.31 13.40
C TRP A 102 -12.70 10.62 14.75
N ASP A 103 -13.92 10.44 15.26
CA ASP A 103 -14.20 9.66 16.46
C ASP A 103 -14.62 8.23 16.06
N PHE A 104 -14.08 7.23 16.73
CA PHE A 104 -14.43 5.84 16.50
C PHE A 104 -15.66 5.43 17.28
N LYS A 105 -16.80 5.36 16.60
CA LYS A 105 -18.08 4.95 17.18
C LYS A 105 -18.30 3.44 17.05
N GLU A 106 -18.96 2.88 18.03
CA GLU A 106 -19.38 1.49 18.03
C GLU A 106 -20.90 1.41 17.81
N ASP A 107 -21.32 0.64 16.81
CA ASP A 107 -22.74 0.42 16.53
C ASP A 107 -23.35 -0.63 17.49
N ALA A 108 -24.66 -0.83 17.39
CA ALA A 108 -25.39 -1.80 18.19
C ALA A 108 -24.96 -3.28 17.98
N LYS A 109 -24.14 -3.55 16.95
CA LYS A 109 -23.58 -4.88 16.64
C LYS A 109 -22.13 -5.02 17.05
N GLY A 110 -21.53 -3.98 17.67
CA GLY A 110 -20.12 -3.96 18.04
C GLY A 110 -19.15 -3.64 16.89
N MET A 111 -19.66 -3.13 15.77
CA MET A 111 -18.81 -2.67 14.65
C MET A 111 -18.33 -1.25 14.91
N ILE A 112 -17.04 -1.04 14.74
CA ILE A 112 -16.42 0.29 14.86
C ILE A 112 -16.42 0.95 13.48
N TYR A 113 -16.79 2.21 13.45
CA TYR A 113 -16.73 3.07 12.26
C TYR A 113 -16.32 4.50 12.64
N PRO A 114 -15.65 5.24 11.73
CA PRO A 114 -15.29 6.63 11.96
C PRO A 114 -16.50 7.56 11.76
N GLU A 115 -16.67 8.51 12.67
CA GLU A 115 -17.57 9.66 12.51
C GLU A 115 -16.78 10.96 12.56
N PRO A 116 -16.97 11.90 11.61
CA PRO A 116 -16.27 13.16 11.64
C PRO A 116 -16.73 14.00 12.82
N LEU A 117 -15.81 14.69 13.45
CA LEU A 117 -16.09 15.73 14.44
C LEU A 117 -16.20 17.08 13.75
N ASP A 118 -17.01 17.99 14.31
CA ASP A 118 -17.16 19.34 13.79
C ASP A 118 -15.86 20.15 13.89
N GLU A 119 -15.05 19.89 14.93
CA GLU A 119 -13.79 20.59 15.19
C GLU A 119 -12.73 19.61 15.76
N ILE A 120 -11.46 19.94 15.54
CA ILE A 120 -10.35 19.25 16.20
C ILE A 120 -10.40 19.60 17.70
N PRO A 121 -10.40 18.61 18.62
CA PRO A 121 -10.42 18.88 20.06
C PRO A 121 -9.22 19.73 20.49
N ALA A 122 -9.46 20.70 21.36
CA ALA A 122 -8.49 21.75 21.73
C ALA A 122 -7.13 21.21 22.17
N GLU A 123 -7.11 20.05 22.83
CA GLU A 123 -5.88 19.39 23.31
C GLU A 123 -5.00 18.84 22.19
N PHE A 124 -5.53 18.67 20.96
CA PHE A 124 -4.81 18.15 19.80
C PHE A 124 -4.50 19.20 18.75
N VAL A 125 -5.01 20.41 18.85
CA VAL A 125 -4.85 21.46 17.82
C VAL A 125 -3.37 21.78 17.57
N GLU A 126 -2.58 21.93 18.62
CA GLU A 126 -1.16 22.28 18.50
C GLU A 126 -0.37 21.18 17.78
N ILE A 127 -0.51 19.92 18.21
CA ILE A 127 0.20 18.80 17.58
C ILE A 127 -0.29 18.52 16.16
N ALA A 128 -1.58 18.70 15.89
CA ALA A 128 -2.13 18.54 14.55
C ALA A 128 -1.56 19.61 13.61
N ALA A 129 -1.49 20.88 14.06
CA ALA A 129 -0.91 21.97 13.27
C ALA A 129 0.59 21.71 12.98
N GLU A 130 1.37 21.35 13.99
CA GLU A 130 2.79 21.02 13.83
C GLU A 130 3.00 19.89 12.80
N LYS A 131 2.24 18.79 12.93
CA LYS A 131 2.42 17.64 12.04
C LYS A 131 1.83 17.88 10.64
N ARG A 132 0.83 18.74 10.52
CA ARG A 132 0.34 19.18 9.20
C ARG A 132 1.41 20.03 8.50
N GLU A 133 2.09 20.93 9.21
CA GLU A 133 3.19 21.70 8.65
C GLU A 133 4.32 20.78 8.11
N GLU A 134 4.76 19.78 8.89
CA GLU A 134 5.73 18.78 8.43
C GLU A 134 5.24 18.04 7.16
N LEU A 135 3.95 17.71 7.09
CA LEU A 135 3.36 17.04 5.93
C LEU A 135 3.34 17.93 4.69
N LEU A 136 2.96 19.20 4.85
CA LEU A 136 2.94 20.20 3.78
C LEU A 136 4.35 20.50 3.26
N GLU A 137 5.32 20.66 4.14
CA GLU A 137 6.73 20.85 3.78
C GLU A 137 7.24 19.69 2.92
N ALA A 138 6.98 18.45 3.33
CA ALA A 138 7.38 17.29 2.55
C ALA A 138 6.65 17.17 1.21
N ALA A 139 5.39 17.57 1.12
CA ALA A 139 4.61 17.57 -0.11
C ALA A 139 5.08 18.66 -1.09
N SER A 140 5.63 19.76 -0.58
CA SER A 140 6.12 20.89 -1.39
C SER A 140 7.23 20.50 -2.36
N ASP A 141 8.02 19.46 -2.06
CA ASP A 141 9.05 18.94 -2.95
C ASP A 141 8.47 18.30 -4.23
N PHE A 142 7.16 18.03 -4.27
CA PHE A 142 6.48 17.29 -5.34
C PHE A 142 5.39 18.08 -6.06
N SER A 143 5.13 19.33 -5.65
CA SER A 143 4.13 20.20 -6.27
C SER A 143 4.49 21.67 -6.09
N GLU A 144 4.65 22.39 -7.21
CA GLU A 144 4.85 23.84 -7.17
C GLU A 144 3.66 24.57 -6.56
N ASP A 145 2.43 24.08 -6.79
CA ASP A 145 1.22 24.69 -6.24
C ASP A 145 1.18 24.58 -4.70
N VAL A 146 1.56 23.39 -4.16
CA VAL A 146 1.69 23.20 -2.70
C VAL A 146 2.78 24.10 -2.14
N MET A 147 3.95 24.14 -2.81
CA MET A 147 5.07 24.97 -2.37
C MET A 147 4.70 26.46 -2.34
N MET A 148 4.02 26.96 -3.36
CA MET A 148 3.59 28.37 -3.42
C MET A 148 2.59 28.68 -2.34
N ALA A 149 1.55 27.85 -2.14
CA ALA A 149 0.55 28.05 -1.11
C ALA A 149 1.18 28.08 0.31
N VAL A 150 2.13 27.18 0.58
CA VAL A 150 2.88 27.16 1.87
C VAL A 150 3.70 28.44 2.06
N LEU A 151 4.41 28.92 1.01
CA LEU A 151 5.21 30.13 1.09
C LEU A 151 4.36 31.40 1.27
N GLU A 152 3.17 31.45 0.68
CA GLU A 152 2.23 32.57 0.77
C GLU A 152 1.36 32.51 2.04
N GLY A 153 1.41 31.39 2.78
CA GLY A 153 0.58 31.16 3.98
C GLY A 153 -0.89 30.93 3.65
N GLU A 154 -1.16 30.45 2.43
CA GLU A 154 -2.50 30.10 1.98
C GLU A 154 -2.86 28.64 2.33
N GLU A 155 -4.16 28.34 2.38
CA GLU A 155 -4.65 26.99 2.59
C GLU A 155 -4.44 26.15 1.31
N VAL A 156 -3.83 24.95 1.48
CA VAL A 156 -3.64 24.01 0.38
C VAL A 156 -4.91 23.20 0.16
N ASP A 157 -5.39 23.16 -1.07
CA ASP A 157 -6.51 22.31 -1.47
C ASP A 157 -6.19 20.82 -1.26
N VAL A 158 -7.19 20.07 -0.77
CA VAL A 158 -7.04 18.65 -0.38
C VAL A 158 -6.61 17.77 -1.57
N GLU A 159 -7.20 17.98 -2.74
CA GLU A 159 -6.87 17.15 -3.92
C GLU A 159 -5.47 17.48 -4.44
N THR A 160 -5.05 18.74 -4.40
CA THR A 160 -3.70 19.18 -4.72
C THR A 160 -2.69 18.56 -3.76
N LEU A 161 -2.97 18.55 -2.45
CA LEU A 161 -2.12 17.92 -1.44
C LEU A 161 -2.04 16.40 -1.63
N LYS A 162 -3.17 15.73 -1.88
CA LYS A 162 -3.19 14.29 -2.21
C LYS A 162 -2.34 13.97 -3.44
N GLY A 163 -2.46 14.80 -4.48
CA GLY A 163 -1.66 14.64 -5.71
C GLY A 163 -0.16 14.74 -5.45
N ALA A 164 0.28 15.72 -4.67
CA ALA A 164 1.68 15.91 -4.28
C ALA A 164 2.21 14.74 -3.43
N LEU A 165 1.47 14.33 -2.40
CA LEU A 165 1.83 13.18 -1.57
C LEU A 165 1.91 11.88 -2.40
N ARG A 166 0.93 11.66 -3.29
CA ARG A 166 0.95 10.52 -4.22
C ARG A 166 2.19 10.53 -5.08
N ALA A 167 2.55 11.67 -5.68
CA ALA A 167 3.75 11.79 -6.49
C ALA A 167 5.01 11.42 -5.69
N GLY A 168 5.14 11.89 -4.47
CA GLY A 168 6.24 11.53 -3.58
C GLY A 168 6.27 10.06 -3.18
N VAL A 169 5.11 9.43 -2.96
CA VAL A 169 5.00 7.98 -2.68
C VAL A 169 5.40 7.16 -3.92
N LEU A 170 4.90 7.50 -5.10
CA LEU A 170 5.23 6.82 -6.36
C LEU A 170 6.72 6.94 -6.70
N ALA A 171 7.32 8.09 -6.40
CA ALA A 171 8.78 8.30 -6.51
C ALA A 171 9.59 7.55 -5.45
N GLY A 172 8.94 6.93 -4.45
CA GLY A 172 9.60 6.25 -3.33
C GLY A 172 10.34 7.18 -2.37
N GLN A 173 10.03 8.48 -2.38
CA GLN A 173 10.72 9.51 -1.62
C GLN A 173 10.00 9.92 -0.33
N ILE A 174 8.68 9.69 -0.24
CA ILE A 174 7.92 9.89 0.99
C ILE A 174 7.20 8.59 1.38
N ASN A 175 7.05 8.41 2.69
CA ASN A 175 6.27 7.32 3.25
C ASN A 175 5.25 7.87 4.24
N PRO A 176 4.01 8.19 3.82
CA PRO A 176 2.94 8.59 4.72
C PRO A 176 2.65 7.48 5.74
N VAL A 177 2.50 7.87 7.00
CA VAL A 177 2.33 6.94 8.12
C VAL A 177 0.95 7.14 8.74
N PHE A 178 0.20 6.04 8.79
CA PHE A 178 -1.15 5.94 9.34
C PHE A 178 -1.14 5.16 10.65
N VAL A 179 -2.17 5.31 11.47
CA VAL A 179 -2.27 4.72 12.79
C VAL A 179 -3.57 3.97 13.00
N GLY A 180 -3.52 2.87 13.75
CA GLY A 180 -4.75 2.17 14.11
C GLY A 180 -4.56 0.90 14.92
N SER A 181 -5.66 0.19 15.09
CA SER A 181 -5.71 -1.15 15.64
C SER A 181 -6.60 -2.04 14.77
N ALA A 182 -5.96 -2.88 13.95
CA ALA A 182 -6.67 -3.79 13.05
C ALA A 182 -7.60 -4.75 13.82
N TYR A 183 -7.17 -5.22 14.99
CA TYR A 183 -7.99 -6.09 15.83
C TYR A 183 -9.27 -5.42 16.34
N LYS A 184 -9.21 -4.10 16.58
CA LYS A 184 -10.35 -3.28 17.03
C LYS A 184 -11.09 -2.60 15.88
N ASN A 185 -10.68 -2.82 14.63
CA ASN A 185 -11.20 -2.14 13.44
C ASN A 185 -11.17 -0.60 13.54
N LYS A 186 -10.11 -0.04 14.15
CA LYS A 186 -9.89 1.40 14.30
C LYS A 186 -8.82 1.86 13.32
N GLY A 187 -9.09 2.88 12.51
CA GLY A 187 -8.17 3.42 11.50
C GLY A 187 -7.99 2.54 10.26
N ILE A 188 -8.85 1.54 10.06
CA ILE A 188 -8.74 0.62 8.92
C ILE A 188 -9.41 1.18 7.67
N GLN A 189 -10.54 1.84 7.82
CA GLN A 189 -11.25 2.49 6.72
C GLN A 189 -10.36 3.58 6.09
N GLU A 190 -9.79 4.44 6.92
CA GLU A 190 -8.87 5.50 6.51
C GLU A 190 -7.60 4.95 5.85
N LEU A 191 -7.09 3.81 6.32
CA LEU A 191 -5.98 3.13 5.66
C LEU A 191 -6.37 2.60 4.28
N LEU A 192 -7.58 2.06 4.11
CA LEU A 192 -8.05 1.56 2.82
C LEU A 192 -8.25 2.71 1.82
N ASP A 193 -8.77 3.85 2.28
CA ASP A 193 -8.86 5.07 1.46
C ASP A 193 -7.45 5.55 1.06
N ALA A 194 -6.49 5.53 1.98
CA ALA A 194 -5.10 5.88 1.71
C ALA A 194 -4.42 4.94 0.68
N VAL A 195 -4.80 3.67 0.63
CA VAL A 195 -4.34 2.74 -0.42
C VAL A 195 -4.80 3.22 -1.80
N ILE A 196 -6.05 3.68 -1.91
CA ILE A 196 -6.61 4.20 -3.16
C ILE A 196 -5.96 5.54 -3.52
N ASP A 197 -5.79 6.43 -2.54
CA ASP A 197 -5.27 7.78 -2.76
C ASP A 197 -3.78 7.80 -3.10
N PHE A 198 -2.95 6.96 -2.47
CA PHE A 198 -1.49 7.12 -2.50
C PHE A 198 -0.72 5.99 -3.17
N LEU A 199 -1.27 4.76 -3.28
CA LEU A 199 -0.56 3.67 -3.94
C LEU A 199 -0.84 3.63 -5.44
N PRO A 200 0.09 3.08 -6.25
CA PRO A 200 -0.06 3.05 -7.70
C PRO A 200 -1.19 2.12 -8.14
N SER A 201 -1.89 2.53 -9.17
CA SER A 201 -2.72 1.65 -9.99
C SER A 201 -1.86 0.95 -11.05
N PRO A 202 -2.36 -0.07 -11.75
CA PRO A 202 -1.65 -0.68 -12.87
C PRO A 202 -1.28 0.30 -14.00
N LEU A 203 -1.98 1.45 -14.11
CA LEU A 203 -1.69 2.49 -15.09
C LEU A 203 -0.56 3.43 -14.69
N ASP A 204 -0.23 3.48 -13.41
CA ASP A 204 0.90 4.27 -12.89
C ASP A 204 2.23 3.50 -12.93
N VAL A 205 2.17 2.18 -13.17
CA VAL A 205 3.34 1.33 -13.22
C VAL A 205 4.07 1.51 -14.55
N PRO A 206 5.42 1.59 -14.55
CA PRO A 206 6.19 1.70 -15.79
C PRO A 206 5.90 0.53 -16.75
N GLU A 207 6.11 0.81 -18.03
CA GLU A 207 6.10 -0.20 -19.08
C GLU A 207 7.00 -1.39 -18.73
N ILE A 208 6.60 -2.57 -19.19
CA ILE A 208 7.37 -3.79 -18.93
C ILE A 208 8.20 -4.15 -20.15
N ASP A 209 9.51 -4.08 -19.96
CA ASP A 209 10.48 -4.50 -20.95
C ASP A 209 10.61 -6.03 -20.95
N GLY A 210 10.71 -6.58 -22.13
CA GLY A 210 10.88 -8.00 -22.34
C GLY A 210 11.49 -8.33 -23.71
N VAL A 211 11.54 -9.59 -24.02
CA VAL A 211 12.00 -10.08 -25.33
C VAL A 211 10.97 -11.02 -25.93
N THR A 212 10.78 -10.93 -27.23
CA THR A 212 9.94 -11.86 -27.98
C THR A 212 10.61 -13.26 -28.03
N PRO A 213 9.87 -14.32 -28.40
CA PRO A 213 10.48 -15.64 -28.65
C PRO A 213 11.57 -15.64 -29.73
N LYS A 214 11.63 -14.61 -30.57
CA LYS A 214 12.66 -14.44 -31.60
C LYS A 214 13.89 -13.67 -31.11
N GLY A 215 13.84 -13.13 -29.87
CA GLY A 215 14.93 -12.35 -29.27
C GLY A 215 14.86 -10.85 -29.54
N ASP A 216 13.80 -10.35 -30.19
CA ASP A 216 13.61 -8.92 -30.39
C ASP A 216 13.12 -8.25 -29.10
N GLU A 217 13.56 -7.03 -28.85
CA GLU A 217 13.04 -6.22 -27.74
C GLU A 217 11.54 -5.98 -27.90
N ALA A 218 10.80 -6.04 -26.79
CA ALA A 218 9.37 -5.84 -26.75
C ALA A 218 8.97 -5.14 -25.45
N VAL A 219 8.13 -4.15 -25.57
CA VAL A 219 7.51 -3.41 -24.45
C VAL A 219 6.06 -3.83 -24.31
N ARG A 220 5.54 -3.83 -23.10
CA ARG A 220 4.14 -4.12 -22.79
C ARG A 220 3.58 -3.05 -21.85
N HIS A 221 2.37 -2.61 -22.17
CA HIS A 221 1.58 -1.68 -21.36
C HIS A 221 0.41 -2.41 -20.70
N ALA A 222 -0.13 -1.85 -19.65
CA ALA A 222 -1.34 -2.39 -19.00
C ALA A 222 -2.60 -2.09 -19.84
N ASP A 223 -2.64 -2.63 -21.06
CA ASP A 223 -3.77 -2.50 -22.01
C ASP A 223 -4.27 -3.88 -22.40
N VAL A 224 -5.58 -4.09 -22.28
CA VAL A 224 -6.27 -5.34 -22.65
C VAL A 224 -6.21 -5.64 -24.17
N LYS A 225 -5.94 -4.64 -25.00
CA LYS A 225 -5.83 -4.78 -26.46
C LYS A 225 -4.44 -5.23 -26.91
N GLU A 226 -3.46 -5.17 -26.05
CA GLU A 226 -2.12 -5.64 -26.35
C GLU A 226 -2.04 -7.19 -26.36
N PRO A 227 -0.97 -7.76 -26.93
CA PRO A 227 -0.71 -9.18 -26.81
C PRO A 227 -0.60 -9.62 -25.35
N PHE A 228 -1.22 -10.76 -25.02
CA PHE A 228 -1.19 -11.28 -23.66
C PHE A 228 0.24 -11.53 -23.17
N SER A 229 0.57 -10.99 -22.00
CA SER A 229 1.78 -11.32 -21.27
C SER A 229 1.52 -11.41 -19.77
N ALA A 230 2.09 -12.43 -19.14
CA ALA A 230 1.92 -12.67 -17.71
C ALA A 230 3.15 -13.34 -17.10
N LEU A 231 3.35 -13.14 -15.81
CA LEU A 231 4.36 -13.82 -15.01
C LEU A 231 3.72 -14.81 -14.03
N ALA A 232 4.10 -16.07 -14.12
CA ALA A 232 3.79 -17.05 -13.09
C ALA A 232 4.80 -16.92 -11.95
N PHE A 233 4.37 -16.36 -10.82
CA PHE A 233 5.27 -16.00 -9.72
C PHE A 233 5.19 -16.91 -8.49
N LYS A 234 4.09 -17.69 -8.36
CA LYS A 234 3.89 -18.59 -7.23
C LYS A 234 3.13 -19.83 -7.63
N ILE A 235 3.54 -20.98 -7.10
CA ILE A 235 2.81 -22.24 -7.24
C ILE A 235 2.48 -22.75 -5.85
N MET A 236 1.22 -23.14 -5.66
CA MET A 236 0.74 -23.77 -4.43
C MET A 236 0.03 -25.08 -4.74
N THR A 237 0.08 -26.01 -3.81
CA THR A 237 -0.74 -27.22 -3.85
C THR A 237 -1.97 -27.00 -2.97
N ASP A 238 -3.13 -27.16 -3.56
CA ASP A 238 -4.41 -27.06 -2.89
C ASP A 238 -5.05 -28.44 -2.76
N PRO A 239 -5.58 -28.85 -1.59
CA PRO A 239 -6.15 -30.18 -1.39
C PRO A 239 -7.35 -30.51 -2.29
N TYR A 240 -8.08 -29.48 -2.77
CA TYR A 240 -9.31 -29.66 -3.54
C TYR A 240 -9.15 -29.41 -5.04
N VAL A 241 -8.29 -28.47 -5.42
CA VAL A 241 -8.09 -28.07 -6.83
C VAL A 241 -6.79 -28.64 -7.40
N GLY A 242 -5.93 -29.17 -6.54
CA GLY A 242 -4.62 -29.65 -6.94
C GLY A 242 -3.61 -28.52 -7.04
N LYS A 243 -2.92 -28.39 -8.17
CA LYS A 243 -1.87 -27.41 -8.36
C LYS A 243 -2.45 -26.06 -8.83
N LEU A 244 -2.29 -25.03 -8.01
CA LEU A 244 -2.62 -23.64 -8.32
C LEU A 244 -1.37 -22.89 -8.75
N THR A 245 -1.44 -22.21 -9.90
CA THR A 245 -0.37 -21.32 -10.37
C THR A 245 -0.89 -19.89 -10.33
N TYR A 246 -0.27 -19.05 -9.51
CA TYR A 246 -0.60 -17.63 -9.43
C TYR A 246 0.13 -16.88 -10.54
N ILE A 247 -0.61 -16.06 -11.26
CA ILE A 247 -0.08 -15.25 -12.35
C ILE A 247 -0.38 -13.77 -12.10
N ARG A 248 0.53 -12.90 -12.54
CA ARG A 248 0.29 -11.48 -12.73
C ARG A 248 0.19 -11.23 -14.22
N VAL A 249 -0.94 -10.69 -14.67
CA VAL A 249 -1.15 -10.29 -16.07
C VAL A 249 -0.65 -8.86 -16.24
N TYR A 250 0.25 -8.65 -17.19
CA TYR A 250 0.83 -7.35 -17.47
C TYR A 250 0.20 -6.68 -18.69
N SER A 251 -0.20 -7.45 -19.70
CA SER A 251 -0.86 -6.94 -20.90
C SER A 251 -1.82 -7.95 -21.48
N GLY A 252 -2.78 -7.48 -22.27
CA GLY A 252 -3.73 -8.30 -22.97
C GLY A 252 -4.72 -9.00 -22.07
N GLN A 253 -5.36 -10.02 -22.62
CA GLN A 253 -6.33 -10.86 -21.92
C GLN A 253 -6.21 -12.32 -22.38
N ALA A 254 -6.66 -13.25 -21.54
CA ALA A 254 -6.71 -14.68 -21.86
C ALA A 254 -7.99 -15.31 -21.30
N GLU A 255 -8.62 -16.18 -22.08
CA GLU A 255 -9.83 -16.90 -21.69
C GLU A 255 -9.50 -18.25 -21.03
N ALA A 256 -10.37 -18.71 -20.15
CA ALA A 256 -10.30 -20.05 -19.60
C ALA A 256 -10.41 -21.10 -20.74
N GLY A 257 -9.54 -22.11 -20.69
CA GLY A 257 -9.46 -23.13 -21.72
C GLY A 257 -8.66 -22.76 -22.95
N SER A 258 -8.21 -21.50 -23.10
CA SER A 258 -7.33 -21.05 -24.19
C SER A 258 -5.92 -21.57 -24.07
N TYR A 259 -5.10 -21.34 -25.08
CA TYR A 259 -3.69 -21.71 -25.10
C TYR A 259 -2.79 -20.48 -25.04
N VAL A 260 -1.78 -20.54 -24.16
CA VAL A 260 -0.73 -19.52 -24.04
C VAL A 260 0.62 -20.14 -24.36
N TYR A 261 1.56 -19.30 -24.78
CA TYR A 261 2.95 -19.72 -25.02
C TYR A 261 3.76 -19.57 -23.73
N ASN A 262 4.36 -20.68 -23.28
CA ASN A 262 5.30 -20.67 -22.16
C ASN A 262 6.73 -20.46 -22.69
N SER A 263 7.25 -19.24 -22.53
CA SER A 263 8.56 -18.84 -23.04
C SER A 263 9.73 -19.58 -22.34
N VAL A 264 9.54 -20.07 -21.12
CA VAL A 264 10.58 -20.81 -20.38
C VAL A 264 10.72 -22.23 -20.89
N LYS A 265 9.60 -22.87 -21.23
CA LYS A 265 9.56 -24.26 -21.71
C LYS A 265 9.51 -24.37 -23.23
N ASP A 266 9.42 -23.26 -23.94
CA ASP A 266 9.29 -23.18 -25.40
C ASP A 266 8.13 -24.05 -25.94
N ASN A 267 6.98 -24.00 -25.27
CA ASN A 267 5.81 -24.77 -25.68
C ASN A 267 4.49 -24.05 -25.45
N ARG A 268 3.42 -24.56 -26.04
CA ARG A 268 2.05 -24.12 -25.75
C ARG A 268 1.51 -24.87 -24.55
N GLU A 269 0.98 -24.13 -23.59
CA GLU A 269 0.28 -24.68 -22.42
C GLU A 269 -1.19 -24.22 -22.44
N ARG A 270 -2.07 -25.09 -22.00
CA ARG A 270 -3.50 -24.76 -21.92
C ARG A 270 -3.77 -24.11 -20.56
N PHE A 271 -4.40 -22.94 -20.56
CA PHE A 271 -5.06 -22.44 -19.37
C PHE A 271 -6.26 -23.34 -19.05
N GLY A 272 -6.28 -23.91 -17.85
CA GLY A 272 -7.43 -24.65 -17.36
C GLY A 272 -8.53 -23.69 -16.88
N ARG A 273 -8.89 -23.83 -15.60
CA ARG A 273 -9.78 -22.88 -14.93
C ARG A 273 -8.99 -21.65 -14.52
N ILE A 274 -9.60 -20.49 -14.66
CA ILE A 274 -9.09 -19.22 -14.11
C ILE A 274 -9.86 -18.94 -12.82
N LEU A 275 -9.12 -18.71 -11.74
CA LEU A 275 -9.69 -18.49 -10.42
C LEU A 275 -9.24 -17.14 -9.88
N GLU A 276 -10.19 -16.34 -9.41
CA GLU A 276 -9.91 -15.21 -8.53
C GLU A 276 -9.90 -15.70 -7.09
N MET A 277 -8.83 -15.38 -6.36
CA MET A 277 -8.61 -15.86 -5.00
C MET A 277 -8.79 -14.73 -4.00
N ASN A 278 -9.77 -14.89 -3.11
CA ASN A 278 -9.96 -14.03 -1.92
C ASN A 278 -9.69 -14.87 -0.67
N ALA A 279 -8.45 -14.83 -0.19
CA ALA A 279 -7.98 -15.72 0.87
C ALA A 279 -8.22 -17.20 0.51
N ASN A 280 -9.17 -17.87 1.16
CA ASN A 280 -9.56 -19.25 0.88
C ASN A 280 -10.76 -19.37 -0.09
N ASP A 281 -11.42 -18.26 -0.36
CA ASP A 281 -12.56 -18.24 -1.27
C ASP A 281 -12.08 -18.18 -2.71
N ARG A 282 -12.76 -18.91 -3.58
CA ARG A 282 -12.43 -19.07 -5.00
C ARG A 282 -13.63 -18.73 -5.84
N VAL A 283 -13.41 -17.82 -6.77
CA VAL A 283 -14.43 -17.46 -7.76
C VAL A 283 -13.91 -17.83 -9.14
N ASP A 284 -14.68 -18.68 -9.86
CA ASP A 284 -14.37 -18.99 -11.25
C ASP A 284 -14.55 -17.75 -12.12
N ARG A 285 -13.57 -17.49 -12.98
CA ARG A 285 -13.59 -16.44 -13.98
C ARG A 285 -13.48 -17.03 -15.37
N GLU A 286 -14.18 -16.43 -16.32
CA GLU A 286 -14.13 -16.85 -17.72
C GLU A 286 -12.86 -16.35 -18.42
N GLU A 287 -12.34 -15.21 -17.94
CA GLU A 287 -11.14 -14.56 -18.48
C GLU A 287 -10.29 -13.91 -17.39
N CYS A 288 -9.04 -13.58 -17.71
CA CYS A 288 -8.19 -12.69 -16.97
C CYS A 288 -7.59 -11.64 -17.92
N SER A 289 -7.39 -10.43 -17.41
CA SER A 289 -6.91 -9.27 -18.17
C SER A 289 -5.80 -8.53 -17.45
N ALA A 290 -5.14 -7.61 -18.16
CA ALA A 290 -4.12 -6.71 -17.62
C ALA A 290 -4.64 -5.89 -16.43
N GLY A 291 -3.80 -5.74 -15.39
CA GLY A 291 -4.08 -4.94 -14.21
C GLY A 291 -4.29 -5.70 -12.92
#